data_eb177a4f4b0a44ba0b82e6da72aea4d6
#
_entry.id   eb177a4f4b0a44ba0b82e6da72aea4d6
#
_cell.length_a   1.000
_cell.length_b   1.000
_cell.length_c   1.000
_cell.angle_alpha   90.00
_cell.angle_beta   90.00
_cell.angle_gamma   90.00
#
_symmetry.space_group_name_H-M   'P 1'
#
loop_
_entity.id
_entity.type
_entity.pdbx_description
1 polymer ?
#
loop_
_entity_poly.entity_id
_entity_poly.type
_entity_poly.pdbx_seq_one_letter_code
_entity_poly.pdbx_strand_id
1 'polypeptide(L)'
;EMFLLIFFFFTFLFEKNLNADEIQFADSHGPITVMGDHLHKKNELMFSLRFSKMNMDGMLSGNNVISANSVMSAPNGASDGSGTYMNSPISMKMNMFMFGAMYAPTDNLTLMAMSSFNQKEMISQRMRMSGGSRFNVNSSGVGDTRISALLRFLENEFVKIHFAFGLSLPTGGIDERDTTPTSLNSRLGYKMQNGSGTFDPFFVINNISDFGKVKIGEQFQIKRPISGDNLNGYQYGTSI
;
A
#
# COMPACT_ATOMS: atom_id res chain seq x y z
N GLU A 1 -17.18 -8.65 20.99
CA GLU A 1 -18.58 -8.17 21.12
C GLU A 1 -18.72 -6.66 20.80
N MET A 2 -17.79 -5.82 21.17
CA MET A 2 -17.83 -4.36 20.89
C MET A 2 -17.69 -4.02 19.40
N PHE A 3 -16.99 -4.83 18.61
CA PHE A 3 -16.85 -4.64 17.15
C PHE A 3 -18.15 -4.95 16.38
N LEU A 4 -18.92 -5.92 16.85
CA LEU A 4 -20.21 -6.28 16.26
C LEU A 4 -21.27 -5.18 16.49
N LEU A 5 -21.22 -4.54 17.66
CA LEU A 5 -22.14 -3.44 18.01
C LEU A 5 -21.87 -2.17 17.20
N ILE A 6 -20.61 -1.87 16.89
CA ILE A 6 -20.24 -0.72 16.05
C ILE A 6 -20.70 -0.95 14.60
N PHE A 7 -20.60 -2.18 14.10
CA PHE A 7 -21.09 -2.51 12.75
C PHE A 7 -22.62 -2.40 12.65
N PHE A 8 -23.34 -2.81 13.69
CA PHE A 8 -24.80 -2.72 13.74
C PHE A 8 -25.30 -1.26 13.90
N PHE A 9 -24.57 -0.40 14.61
CA PHE A 9 -24.92 1.00 14.79
C PHE A 9 -24.71 1.82 13.50
N PHE A 10 -23.74 1.43 12.67
CA PHE A 10 -23.48 2.07 11.38
C PHE A 10 -24.56 1.76 10.34
N THR A 11 -25.24 0.60 10.43
CA THR A 11 -26.32 0.24 9.50
C THR A 11 -27.62 0.99 9.76
N PHE A 12 -27.83 1.52 10.98
CA PHE A 12 -29.08 2.24 11.34
C PHE A 12 -29.06 3.74 10.98
N LEU A 13 -27.91 4.31 10.60
CA LEU A 13 -27.81 5.75 10.30
C LEU A 13 -27.99 6.10 8.81
N PHE A 14 -28.20 5.12 7.93
CA PHE A 14 -28.32 5.35 6.49
C PHE A 14 -29.62 4.83 5.90
N GLU A 15 -30.76 5.25 6.44
CA GLU A 15 -32.03 5.20 5.71
C GLU A 15 -32.14 6.42 4.76
N LYS A 16 -31.30 6.48 3.74
CA LYS A 16 -31.56 7.30 2.55
C LYS A 16 -31.13 6.47 1.35
N ASN A 17 -32.07 6.31 0.41
CA ASN A 17 -31.94 5.68 -0.89
C ASN A 17 -30.50 5.58 -1.38
N LEU A 18 -29.84 4.46 -1.05
CA LEU A 18 -28.58 4.06 -1.65
C LEU A 18 -28.92 3.61 -3.07
N ASN A 19 -28.74 4.48 -4.02
CA ASN A 19 -28.76 4.09 -5.42
C ASN A 19 -27.49 3.29 -5.65
N ALA A 20 -27.61 1.97 -5.78
CA ALA A 20 -26.54 1.17 -6.32
C ALA A 20 -26.32 1.56 -7.78
N ASP A 21 -25.07 1.54 -8.25
CA ASP A 21 -24.76 1.71 -9.67
C ASP A 21 -25.64 0.77 -10.51
N GLU A 22 -26.19 1.30 -11.61
CA GLU A 22 -26.79 0.44 -12.63
C GLU A 22 -25.77 -0.63 -13.01
N ILE A 23 -26.23 -1.88 -13.20
CA ILE A 23 -25.39 -3.04 -13.54
C ILE A 23 -24.50 -2.63 -14.71
N GLN A 24 -23.26 -2.29 -14.40
CA GLN A 24 -22.24 -2.01 -15.40
C GLN A 24 -21.59 -3.34 -15.82
N PHE A 25 -21.16 -3.41 -17.06
CA PHE A 25 -20.44 -4.59 -17.55
C PHE A 25 -19.14 -4.77 -16.76
N ALA A 26 -18.67 -6.02 -16.64
CA ALA A 26 -17.44 -6.34 -15.89
C ALA A 26 -16.17 -5.61 -16.41
N ASP A 27 -16.20 -5.10 -17.64
CA ASP A 27 -15.16 -4.33 -18.30
C ASP A 27 -15.27 -2.81 -18.08
N SER A 28 -16.25 -2.35 -17.30
CA SER A 28 -16.43 -0.91 -17.03
C SER A 28 -15.49 -0.38 -15.96
N HIS A 29 -14.86 -1.26 -15.17
CA HIS A 29 -13.87 -0.92 -14.14
C HIS A 29 -12.44 -1.15 -14.63
N GLY A 30 -11.50 -0.38 -14.11
CA GLY A 30 -10.08 -0.61 -14.30
C GLY A 30 -9.63 -1.95 -13.68
N PRO A 31 -8.39 -2.40 -13.94
CA PRO A 31 -7.84 -3.60 -13.32
C PRO A 31 -7.93 -3.53 -11.79
N ILE A 32 -8.22 -4.66 -11.14
CA ILE A 32 -8.44 -4.76 -9.68
C ILE A 32 -7.28 -4.20 -8.84
N THR A 33 -6.09 -4.09 -9.44
CA THR A 33 -4.89 -3.52 -8.81
C THR A 33 -4.86 -2.00 -8.82
N VAL A 34 -5.65 -1.36 -9.69
CA VAL A 34 -5.76 0.11 -9.78
C VAL A 34 -6.76 0.59 -8.73
N MET A 35 -6.35 1.56 -7.92
CA MET A 35 -7.17 2.13 -6.87
C MET A 35 -7.68 3.51 -7.29
N GLY A 36 -9.00 3.76 -7.06
CA GLY A 36 -9.59 5.03 -7.44
C GLY A 36 -9.60 5.25 -8.95
N ASP A 37 -9.90 4.21 -9.71
CA ASP A 37 -9.97 4.21 -11.17
C ASP A 37 -11.18 5.00 -11.72
N HIS A 38 -12.20 5.24 -10.90
CA HIS A 38 -13.43 5.94 -11.29
C HIS A 38 -13.98 6.83 -10.18
N LEU A 39 -14.89 7.74 -10.54
CA LEU A 39 -15.68 8.53 -9.63
C LEU A 39 -17.11 7.98 -9.54
N HIS A 40 -17.74 8.21 -8.41
CA HIS A 40 -19.13 7.86 -8.14
C HIS A 40 -20.08 9.03 -8.45
N LYS A 41 -21.34 8.73 -8.68
CA LYS A 41 -22.40 9.73 -8.80
C LYS A 41 -22.75 10.30 -7.42
N LYS A 42 -23.33 11.47 -7.41
CA LYS A 42 -23.74 12.15 -6.16
C LYS A 42 -24.57 11.24 -5.26
N ASN A 43 -24.19 11.21 -3.98
CA ASN A 43 -24.78 10.42 -2.89
C ASN A 43 -24.53 8.91 -2.99
N GLU A 44 -23.73 8.42 -3.92
CA GLU A 44 -23.32 7.02 -3.95
C GLU A 44 -22.32 6.73 -2.84
N LEU A 45 -22.47 5.53 -2.25
CA LEU A 45 -21.57 4.98 -1.25
C LEU A 45 -21.15 3.59 -1.71
N MET A 46 -19.84 3.34 -1.77
CA MET A 46 -19.27 2.04 -2.11
C MET A 46 -18.35 1.54 -1.00
N PHE A 47 -18.46 0.26 -0.69
CA PHE A 47 -17.48 -0.46 0.12
C PHE A 47 -16.76 -1.50 -0.73
N SER A 48 -15.48 -1.66 -0.50
CA SER A 48 -14.67 -2.64 -1.21
C SER A 48 -13.84 -3.48 -0.25
N LEU A 49 -13.76 -4.76 -0.57
CA LEU A 49 -12.84 -5.71 0.07
C LEU A 49 -11.99 -6.34 -1.02
N ARG A 50 -10.67 -6.23 -0.88
CA ARG A 50 -9.73 -6.80 -1.86
C ARG A 50 -8.71 -7.66 -1.13
N PHE A 51 -8.35 -8.76 -1.75
CA PHE A 51 -7.28 -9.63 -1.30
C PHE A 51 -6.15 -9.61 -2.34
N SER A 52 -4.92 -9.39 -1.87
CA SER A 52 -3.72 -9.46 -2.70
C SER A 52 -2.71 -10.41 -2.09
N LYS A 53 -2.14 -11.27 -2.94
CA LYS A 53 -1.03 -12.14 -2.58
C LYS A 53 0.17 -11.80 -3.44
N MET A 54 1.28 -11.46 -2.81
CA MET A 54 2.54 -11.13 -3.47
C MET A 54 3.62 -12.13 -3.06
N ASN A 55 4.35 -12.62 -4.07
CA ASN A 55 5.57 -13.40 -3.88
C ASN A 55 6.70 -12.61 -4.53
N MET A 56 7.71 -12.29 -3.74
CA MET A 56 8.91 -11.56 -4.16
C MET A 56 10.10 -12.48 -3.98
N ASP A 57 10.97 -12.56 -4.98
CA ASP A 57 12.15 -13.41 -4.95
C ASP A 57 13.34 -12.70 -5.61
N GLY A 58 14.52 -12.90 -5.03
CA GLY A 58 15.74 -12.27 -5.50
C GLY A 58 15.89 -10.79 -5.13
N MET A 59 17.03 -10.23 -5.49
CA MET A 59 17.39 -8.84 -5.22
C MET A 59 17.88 -8.17 -6.51
N LEU A 60 17.54 -6.89 -6.67
CA LEU A 60 17.97 -6.07 -7.79
C LEU A 60 18.76 -4.85 -7.28
N SER A 61 19.77 -4.44 -8.07
CA SER A 61 20.39 -3.12 -7.97
C SER A 61 20.27 -2.44 -9.34
N GLY A 62 19.40 -1.46 -9.44
CA GLY A 62 18.94 -0.98 -10.73
C GLY A 62 18.25 -2.13 -11.50
N ASN A 63 18.74 -2.45 -12.69
CA ASN A 63 18.24 -3.54 -13.53
C ASN A 63 19.06 -4.87 -13.40
N ASN A 64 20.05 -4.91 -12.53
CA ASN A 64 20.93 -6.08 -12.39
C ASN A 64 20.51 -6.93 -11.20
N VAL A 65 20.43 -8.24 -11.44
CA VAL A 65 20.25 -9.22 -10.35
C VAL A 65 21.53 -9.28 -9.51
N ILE A 66 21.38 -9.15 -8.21
CA ILE A 66 22.49 -9.22 -7.26
C ILE A 66 22.34 -10.40 -6.29
N SER A 67 23.46 -10.99 -5.89
CA SER A 67 23.47 -12.07 -4.90
C SER A 67 23.29 -11.56 -3.48
N ALA A 68 22.82 -12.43 -2.57
CA ALA A 68 22.78 -12.12 -1.14
C ALA A 68 24.17 -11.69 -0.59
N ASN A 69 25.24 -12.32 -1.06
CA ASN A 69 26.61 -11.95 -0.65
C ASN A 69 26.98 -10.55 -1.11
N SER A 70 26.58 -10.15 -2.33
CA SER A 70 26.81 -8.78 -2.83
C SER A 70 26.09 -7.74 -1.98
N VAL A 71 24.84 -8.03 -1.57
CA VAL A 71 24.09 -7.16 -0.64
C VAL A 71 24.81 -7.03 0.69
N MET A 72 25.24 -8.14 1.27
CA MET A 72 25.93 -8.16 2.57
C MET A 72 27.32 -7.51 2.54
N SER A 73 27.90 -7.34 1.36
CA SER A 73 29.16 -6.62 1.17
C SER A 73 28.98 -5.12 0.94
N ALA A 74 27.74 -4.68 0.69
CA ALA A 74 27.43 -3.28 0.44
C ALA A 74 27.38 -2.48 1.77
N PRO A 75 27.73 -1.18 1.74
CA PRO A 75 27.53 -0.29 2.88
C PRO A 75 26.07 -0.32 3.34
N ASN A 76 25.85 -0.36 4.64
CA ASN A 76 24.50 -0.50 5.21
C ASN A 76 23.69 0.80 5.25
N GLY A 77 24.24 1.92 4.77
CA GLY A 77 23.56 3.23 4.77
C GLY A 77 23.42 3.86 6.16
N ALA A 78 24.15 3.37 7.17
CA ALA A 78 24.17 3.99 8.48
C ALA A 78 24.69 5.44 8.39
N SER A 79 24.19 6.32 9.25
CA SER A 79 24.53 7.76 9.24
C SER A 79 26.01 8.04 9.50
N ASP A 80 26.72 7.11 10.16
CA ASP A 80 28.15 7.19 10.41
C ASP A 80 29.02 6.68 9.24
N GLY A 81 28.36 6.20 8.16
CA GLY A 81 29.03 5.65 6.97
C GLY A 81 29.76 4.33 7.21
N SER A 82 29.58 3.72 8.37
CA SER A 82 30.30 2.50 8.77
C SER A 82 29.43 1.25 8.61
N GLY A 83 30.13 0.11 8.41
CA GLY A 83 29.51 -1.21 8.40
C GLY A 83 28.86 -1.62 7.10
N THR A 84 28.47 -2.89 7.07
CA THR A 84 27.79 -3.53 5.95
C THR A 84 26.51 -4.20 6.44
N TYR A 85 25.67 -4.67 5.52
CA TYR A 85 24.48 -5.42 5.89
C TYR A 85 24.85 -6.79 6.46
N MET A 86 24.35 -7.11 7.66
CA MET A 86 24.59 -8.42 8.31
C MET A 86 23.70 -9.52 7.77
N ASN A 87 22.58 -9.16 7.14
CA ASN A 87 21.61 -10.07 6.59
C ASN A 87 21.12 -9.55 5.22
N SER A 88 20.76 -10.48 4.34
CA SER A 88 20.16 -10.18 3.06
C SER A 88 18.82 -10.88 2.93
N PRO A 89 17.74 -10.20 2.51
CA PRO A 89 16.49 -10.86 2.11
C PRO A 89 16.77 -11.81 0.94
N ILE A 90 16.09 -12.96 0.94
CA ILE A 90 16.12 -13.93 -0.16
C ILE A 90 14.76 -13.92 -0.87
N SER A 91 13.69 -14.10 -0.11
CA SER A 91 12.33 -14.06 -0.62
C SER A 91 11.37 -13.50 0.42
N MET A 92 10.26 -12.99 -0.05
CA MET A 92 9.20 -12.46 0.80
C MET A 92 7.83 -12.84 0.22
N LYS A 93 6.94 -13.30 1.10
CA LYS A 93 5.53 -13.49 0.80
C LYS A 93 4.73 -12.47 1.57
N MET A 94 3.73 -11.88 0.93
CA MET A 94 2.82 -10.96 1.58
C MET A 94 1.38 -11.26 1.16
N ASN A 95 0.51 -11.46 2.15
CA ASN A 95 -0.93 -11.45 1.97
C ASN A 95 -1.46 -10.12 2.51
N MET A 96 -2.30 -9.44 1.75
CA MET A 96 -2.86 -8.14 2.10
C MET A 96 -4.38 -8.18 1.90
N PHE A 97 -5.10 -7.88 2.96
CA PHE A 97 -6.55 -7.64 2.94
C PHE A 97 -6.76 -6.13 2.97
N MET A 98 -7.36 -5.58 1.94
CA MET A 98 -7.61 -4.15 1.82
C MET A 98 -9.09 -3.86 1.97
N PHE A 99 -9.42 -2.90 2.83
CA PHE A 99 -10.77 -2.40 3.06
C PHE A 99 -10.84 -0.98 2.51
N GLY A 100 -11.82 -0.70 1.70
CA GLY A 100 -12.04 0.62 1.13
C GLY A 100 -13.47 1.08 1.31
N ALA A 101 -13.65 2.38 1.47
CA ALA A 101 -14.95 3.06 1.43
C ALA A 101 -14.82 4.28 0.54
N MET A 102 -15.81 4.52 -0.30
CA MET A 102 -15.92 5.69 -1.16
C MET A 102 -17.31 6.32 -0.98
N TYR A 103 -17.34 7.66 -0.97
CA TYR A 103 -18.57 8.42 -0.91
C TYR A 103 -18.46 9.64 -1.83
N ALA A 104 -19.47 9.86 -2.65
CA ALA A 104 -19.54 10.99 -3.56
C ALA A 104 -20.51 12.06 -3.06
N PRO A 105 -20.04 13.15 -2.43
CA PRO A 105 -20.92 14.27 -2.07
C PRO A 105 -21.46 15.02 -3.28
N THR A 106 -20.75 14.97 -4.41
CA THR A 106 -21.18 15.55 -5.69
C THR A 106 -20.72 14.66 -6.85
N ASP A 107 -21.25 14.88 -8.06
CA ASP A 107 -20.84 14.13 -9.25
C ASP A 107 -19.36 14.37 -9.64
N ASN A 108 -18.76 15.44 -9.16
CA ASN A 108 -17.38 15.82 -9.49
C ASN A 108 -16.37 15.49 -8.39
N LEU A 109 -16.83 15.04 -7.22
CA LEU A 109 -15.99 14.76 -6.07
C LEU A 109 -16.38 13.42 -5.46
N THR A 110 -15.39 12.53 -5.31
CA THR A 110 -15.50 11.29 -4.54
C THR A 110 -14.43 11.29 -3.45
N LEU A 111 -14.86 11.09 -2.22
CA LEU A 111 -13.99 10.89 -1.06
C LEU A 111 -13.70 9.39 -0.92
N MET A 112 -12.46 9.02 -0.65
CA MET A 112 -12.04 7.62 -0.47
C MET A 112 -11.22 7.48 0.79
N ALA A 113 -11.50 6.43 1.55
CA ALA A 113 -10.68 5.97 2.67
C ALA A 113 -10.34 4.51 2.48
N MET A 114 -9.09 4.13 2.74
CA MET A 114 -8.60 2.76 2.60
C MET A 114 -7.67 2.40 3.74
N SER A 115 -7.76 1.17 4.22
CA SER A 115 -6.82 0.58 5.15
C SER A 115 -6.50 -0.85 4.74
N SER A 116 -5.44 -1.43 5.27
CA SER A 116 -5.07 -2.81 4.99
C SER A 116 -4.68 -3.56 6.24
N PHE A 117 -4.89 -4.88 6.22
CA PHE A 117 -4.28 -5.82 7.16
C PHE A 117 -3.28 -6.67 6.38
N ASN A 118 -2.03 -6.66 6.82
CA ASN A 118 -0.91 -7.30 6.13
C ASN A 118 -0.41 -8.50 6.94
N GLN A 119 -0.05 -9.56 6.24
CA GLN A 119 0.69 -10.71 6.78
C GLN A 119 1.92 -10.91 5.90
N LYS A 120 3.09 -10.85 6.51
CA LYS A 120 4.38 -10.89 5.81
C LYS A 120 5.24 -12.01 6.37
N GLU A 121 5.86 -12.76 5.48
CA GLU A 121 6.85 -13.79 5.78
C GLU A 121 8.08 -13.51 4.92
N MET A 122 9.27 -13.40 5.53
CA MET A 122 10.52 -13.16 4.83
C MET A 122 11.57 -14.21 5.20
N ILE A 123 12.17 -14.80 4.18
CA ILE A 123 13.37 -15.62 4.33
C ILE A 123 14.59 -14.71 4.14
N SER A 124 15.45 -14.69 5.13
CA SER A 124 16.71 -13.94 5.10
C SER A 124 17.92 -14.87 5.28
N GLN A 125 19.05 -14.47 4.74
CA GLN A 125 20.33 -15.16 4.88
C GLN A 125 21.28 -14.30 5.70
N ARG A 126 21.94 -14.90 6.70
CA ARG A 126 23.01 -14.24 7.47
C ARG A 126 24.32 -14.22 6.69
N MET A 127 25.17 -13.25 7.01
CA MET A 127 26.55 -13.20 6.54
C MET A 127 27.28 -14.51 6.90
N ARG A 128 28.10 -15.02 5.98
CA ARG A 128 28.85 -16.28 6.16
C ARG A 128 29.72 -16.31 7.40
N MET A 129 30.39 -15.20 7.73
CA MET A 129 31.17 -15.04 8.96
C MET A 129 30.34 -15.18 10.24
N SER A 130 29.03 -14.99 10.17
CA SER A 130 28.09 -15.16 11.28
C SER A 130 27.28 -16.46 11.16
N GLY A 131 27.77 -17.46 10.43
CA GLY A 131 27.17 -18.79 10.32
C GLY A 131 26.46 -19.07 9.00
N GLY A 132 26.19 -18.08 8.15
CA GLY A 132 25.64 -18.26 6.79
C GLY A 132 24.24 -18.89 6.70
N SER A 133 23.56 -19.09 7.84
CA SER A 133 22.27 -19.78 7.92
C SER A 133 21.12 -18.91 7.39
N ARG A 134 20.10 -19.56 6.85
CA ARG A 134 18.82 -18.94 6.53
C ARG A 134 17.91 -18.98 7.75
N PHE A 135 17.08 -17.96 7.89
CA PHE A 135 16.07 -17.87 8.93
C PHE A 135 14.83 -17.17 8.41
N ASN A 136 13.69 -17.49 9.01
CA ASN A 136 12.41 -16.87 8.71
C ASN A 136 12.07 -15.80 9.73
N VAL A 137 11.43 -14.73 9.28
CA VAL A 137 10.78 -13.73 10.14
C VAL A 137 9.39 -13.42 9.61
N ASN A 138 8.48 -13.18 10.53
CA ASN A 138 7.07 -12.92 10.24
C ASN A 138 6.65 -11.60 10.88
N SER A 139 5.71 -10.90 10.24
CA SER A 139 5.00 -9.79 10.84
C SER A 139 3.55 -9.77 10.36
N SER A 140 2.66 -9.27 11.19
CA SER A 140 1.27 -9.07 10.80
C SER A 140 0.69 -7.88 11.54
N GLY A 141 -0.16 -7.11 10.87
CA GLY A 141 -0.79 -5.96 11.49
C GLY A 141 -1.48 -5.06 10.48
N VAL A 142 -2.12 -4.03 11.00
CA VAL A 142 -2.78 -2.99 10.20
C VAL A 142 -1.71 -2.13 9.52
N GLY A 143 -1.93 -1.83 8.25
CA GLY A 143 -1.11 -0.89 7.49
C GLY A 143 -1.55 0.56 7.70
N ASP A 144 -0.88 1.48 7.01
CA ASP A 144 -1.26 2.88 7.03
C ASP A 144 -2.61 3.09 6.36
N THR A 145 -3.44 3.91 6.98
CA THR A 145 -4.73 4.33 6.44
C THR A 145 -4.50 5.46 5.44
N ARG A 146 -5.08 5.34 4.27
CA ARG A 146 -5.03 6.35 3.20
C ARG A 146 -6.39 7.02 3.06
N ILE A 147 -6.39 8.34 3.02
CA ILE A 147 -7.58 9.15 2.72
C ILE A 147 -7.29 9.98 1.47
N SER A 148 -8.27 10.13 0.60
CA SER A 148 -8.11 10.92 -0.62
C SER A 148 -9.42 11.51 -1.12
N ALA A 149 -9.29 12.57 -1.91
CA ALA A 149 -10.34 13.21 -2.67
C ALA A 149 -10.04 13.03 -4.17
N LEU A 150 -10.96 12.41 -4.87
CA LEU A 150 -10.93 12.24 -6.32
C LEU A 150 -11.75 13.35 -6.96
N LEU A 151 -11.16 14.09 -7.89
CA LEU A 151 -11.76 15.24 -8.54
C LEU A 151 -11.82 15.02 -10.05
N ARG A 152 -13.01 15.13 -10.62
CA ARG A 152 -13.22 15.10 -12.07
C ARG A 152 -12.54 16.30 -12.72
N PHE A 153 -11.72 16.04 -13.72
CA PHE A 153 -11.10 17.10 -14.52
C PHE A 153 -11.74 17.19 -15.92
N LEU A 154 -11.83 16.08 -16.62
CA LEU A 154 -12.43 15.99 -17.95
C LEU A 154 -13.20 14.68 -18.07
N GLU A 155 -14.40 14.76 -18.63
CA GLU A 155 -15.17 13.58 -19.00
C GLU A 155 -15.97 13.86 -20.28
N ASN A 156 -15.68 13.06 -21.30
CA ASN A 156 -16.44 13.01 -22.53
C ASN A 156 -16.51 11.55 -23.02
N GLU A 157 -17.08 11.33 -24.21
CA GLU A 157 -17.27 9.98 -24.76
C GLU A 157 -15.94 9.23 -25.01
N PHE A 158 -14.84 9.94 -25.22
CA PHE A 158 -13.56 9.34 -25.59
C PHE A 158 -12.54 9.31 -24.46
N VAL A 159 -12.62 10.26 -23.51
CA VAL A 159 -11.59 10.44 -22.49
C VAL A 159 -12.21 10.82 -21.16
N LYS A 160 -11.77 10.15 -20.11
CA LYS A 160 -12.10 10.44 -18.71
C LYS A 160 -10.81 10.67 -17.93
N ILE A 161 -10.62 11.88 -17.43
CA ILE A 161 -9.46 12.25 -16.61
C ILE A 161 -9.94 12.70 -15.24
N HIS A 162 -9.33 12.17 -14.20
CA HIS A 162 -9.52 12.67 -12.85
C HIS A 162 -8.23 12.66 -12.06
N PHE A 163 -8.15 13.53 -11.07
CA PHE A 163 -7.04 13.64 -10.14
C PHE A 163 -7.45 13.09 -8.78
N ALA A 164 -6.50 12.51 -8.06
CA ALA A 164 -6.69 12.22 -6.65
C ALA A 164 -5.58 12.86 -5.83
N PHE A 165 -5.98 13.57 -4.78
CA PHE A 165 -5.09 14.12 -3.77
C PHE A 165 -5.37 13.39 -2.46
N GLY A 166 -4.33 12.91 -1.82
CA GLY A 166 -4.51 12.12 -0.62
C GLY A 166 -3.35 12.21 0.35
N LEU A 167 -3.59 11.62 1.51
CA LEU A 167 -2.65 11.53 2.61
C LEU A 167 -2.66 10.10 3.17
N SER A 168 -1.50 9.48 3.27
CA SER A 168 -1.29 8.27 4.05
C SER A 168 -1.00 8.67 5.49
N LEU A 169 -1.80 8.16 6.42
CA LEU A 169 -1.70 8.44 7.84
C LEU A 169 -0.85 7.34 8.49
N PRO A 170 0.03 7.66 9.46
CA PRO A 170 0.91 6.68 10.13
C PRO A 170 0.14 5.83 11.16
N THR A 171 -0.87 5.09 10.71
CA THR A 171 -1.71 4.23 11.56
C THR A 171 -1.18 2.81 11.68
N GLY A 172 -0.26 2.41 10.79
CA GLY A 172 0.36 1.09 10.80
C GLY A 172 1.49 0.96 11.83
N GLY A 173 1.71 -0.27 12.30
CA GLY A 173 2.78 -0.57 13.26
C GLY A 173 4.17 -0.37 12.65
N ILE A 174 5.07 0.23 13.42
CA ILE A 174 6.49 0.45 13.06
C ILE A 174 7.46 -0.23 14.03
N ASP A 175 6.98 -1.06 14.94
CA ASP A 175 7.79 -1.80 15.91
C ASP A 175 7.52 -3.31 15.86
N GLU A 176 7.28 -3.84 14.65
CA GLU A 176 7.11 -5.26 14.44
C GLU A 176 8.40 -6.01 14.79
N ARG A 177 8.27 -7.07 15.59
CA ARG A 177 9.39 -7.84 16.15
C ARG A 177 9.19 -9.31 15.93
N ASP A 178 10.30 -10.04 15.80
CA ASP A 178 10.31 -11.50 15.74
C ASP A 178 11.65 -12.07 16.22
N THR A 179 11.70 -13.38 16.37
CA THR A 179 12.92 -14.10 16.69
C THR A 179 13.87 -14.14 15.51
N THR A 180 15.08 -13.72 15.75
CA THR A 180 16.19 -13.78 14.80
C THR A 180 17.33 -14.61 15.40
N PRO A 181 18.33 -15.05 14.60
CA PRO A 181 19.45 -15.80 15.14
C PRO A 181 20.30 -15.04 16.20
N THR A 182 20.07 -13.73 16.34
CA THR A 182 20.82 -12.88 17.29
C THR A 182 20.01 -12.48 18.52
N SER A 183 18.67 -12.53 18.45
CA SER A 183 17.78 -12.10 19.53
C SER A 183 16.40 -12.74 19.38
N LEU A 184 15.79 -13.12 20.52
CA LEU A 184 14.43 -13.66 20.56
C LEU A 184 13.36 -12.60 20.32
N ASN A 185 13.68 -11.31 20.42
CA ASN A 185 12.75 -10.19 20.25
C ASN A 185 13.45 -9.04 19.49
N SER A 186 13.84 -9.33 18.26
CA SER A 186 14.52 -8.36 17.41
C SER A 186 13.53 -7.50 16.64
N ARG A 187 13.72 -6.18 16.64
CA ARG A 187 12.95 -5.32 15.72
C ARG A 187 13.31 -5.70 14.28
N LEU A 188 12.29 -5.92 13.48
CA LEU A 188 12.45 -6.28 12.08
C LEU A 188 12.78 -5.07 11.21
N GLY A 189 13.44 -5.31 10.10
CA GLY A 189 13.78 -4.27 9.13
C GLY A 189 12.53 -3.58 8.55
N TYR A 190 12.70 -2.36 8.04
CA TYR A 190 11.60 -1.50 7.62
C TYR A 190 10.61 -2.15 6.63
N LYS A 191 11.05 -3.06 5.75
CA LYS A 191 10.17 -3.81 4.82
C LYS A 191 9.18 -4.74 5.53
N MET A 192 9.52 -5.18 6.74
CA MET A 192 8.65 -6.02 7.57
C MET A 192 7.72 -5.19 8.47
N GLN A 193 7.94 -3.88 8.60
CA GLN A 193 7.03 -2.99 9.31
C GLN A 193 5.72 -2.81 8.53
N ASN A 194 4.59 -2.70 9.22
CA ASN A 194 3.28 -2.57 8.58
C ASN A 194 2.93 -1.12 8.23
N GLY A 195 3.49 -0.15 8.94
CA GLY A 195 3.34 1.28 8.68
C GLY A 195 4.63 1.97 8.26
N SER A 196 4.50 3.19 7.75
CA SER A 196 5.61 4.10 7.47
C SER A 196 6.05 4.88 8.71
N GLY A 197 5.12 5.16 9.63
CA GLY A 197 5.33 6.06 10.75
C GLY A 197 5.45 7.53 10.35
N THR A 198 5.12 7.87 9.11
CA THR A 198 5.21 9.22 8.53
C THR A 198 3.90 9.62 7.85
N PHE A 199 3.67 10.93 7.74
CA PHE A 199 2.60 11.47 6.90
C PHE A 199 3.11 11.57 5.47
N ASP A 200 2.44 10.83 4.56
CA ASP A 200 2.88 10.73 3.18
C ASP A 200 1.78 11.26 2.25
N PRO A 201 1.79 12.55 1.86
CA PRO A 201 0.93 13.04 0.82
C PRO A 201 1.21 12.31 -0.50
N PHE A 202 0.14 12.10 -1.27
CA PHE A 202 0.23 11.53 -2.60
C PHE A 202 -0.69 12.24 -3.57
N PHE A 203 -0.30 12.20 -4.82
CA PHE A 203 -1.05 12.72 -5.94
C PHE A 203 -1.16 11.64 -7.02
N VAL A 204 -2.34 11.51 -7.60
CA VAL A 204 -2.61 10.54 -8.67
C VAL A 204 -3.29 11.24 -9.83
N ILE A 205 -2.89 10.87 -11.03
CA ILE A 205 -3.57 11.19 -12.28
C ILE A 205 -4.07 9.88 -12.86
N ASN A 206 -5.37 9.82 -13.13
CA ASN A 206 -5.98 8.70 -13.84
C ASN A 206 -6.50 9.20 -15.18
N ASN A 207 -6.22 8.44 -16.23
CA ASN A 207 -6.74 8.62 -17.56
C ASN A 207 -7.38 7.32 -18.03
N ILE A 208 -8.58 7.39 -18.60
CA ILE A 208 -9.23 6.29 -19.33
C ILE A 208 -9.59 6.84 -20.70
N SER A 209 -9.03 6.24 -21.74
CA SER A 209 -9.31 6.56 -23.13
C SER A 209 -10.10 5.43 -23.78
N ASP A 210 -11.27 5.74 -24.33
CA ASP A 210 -12.18 4.79 -24.96
C ASP A 210 -12.16 4.97 -26.49
N PHE A 211 -11.70 3.96 -27.19
CA PHE A 211 -11.66 3.90 -28.65
C PHE A 211 -12.72 2.94 -29.22
N GLY A 212 -13.79 2.70 -28.47
CA GLY A 212 -14.89 1.80 -28.82
C GLY A 212 -14.57 0.33 -28.58
N LYS A 213 -13.68 -0.26 -29.36
CA LYS A 213 -13.26 -1.67 -29.21
C LYS A 213 -12.14 -1.88 -28.22
N VAL A 214 -11.41 -0.83 -27.88
CA VAL A 214 -10.26 -0.86 -26.98
C VAL A 214 -10.37 0.29 -26.00
N LYS A 215 -10.22 0.00 -24.71
CA LYS A 215 -10.08 0.99 -23.64
C LYS A 215 -8.66 0.94 -23.09
N ILE A 216 -8.03 2.08 -22.96
CA ILE A 216 -6.69 2.21 -22.40
C ILE A 216 -6.82 3.00 -21.10
N GLY A 217 -6.37 2.39 -20.00
CA GLY A 217 -6.30 3.03 -18.68
C GLY A 217 -4.86 3.28 -18.29
N GLU A 218 -4.57 4.49 -17.82
CA GLU A 218 -3.26 4.90 -17.35
C GLU A 218 -3.41 5.53 -15.96
N GLN A 219 -2.51 5.16 -15.04
CA GLN A 219 -2.43 5.76 -13.73
C GLN A 219 -1.00 6.17 -13.43
N PHE A 220 -0.81 7.43 -13.09
CA PHE A 220 0.45 7.94 -12.56
C PHE A 220 0.25 8.36 -11.12
N GLN A 221 1.09 7.88 -10.20
CA GLN A 221 1.05 8.24 -8.79
C GLN A 221 2.43 8.71 -8.33
N ILE A 222 2.46 9.80 -7.56
CA ILE A 222 3.61 10.21 -6.80
C ILE A 222 3.24 10.28 -5.31
N LYS A 223 4.07 9.72 -4.45
CA LYS A 223 3.94 9.76 -2.99
C LYS A 223 5.27 10.16 -2.38
N ARG A 224 5.26 11.12 -1.44
CA ARG A 224 6.47 11.60 -0.77
C ARG A 224 6.20 11.81 0.72
N PRO A 225 6.98 11.20 1.63
CA PRO A 225 6.96 11.54 3.05
C PRO A 225 7.35 13.00 3.29
N ILE A 226 6.64 13.67 4.20
CA ILE A 226 6.91 15.09 4.53
C ILE A 226 7.32 15.31 5.98
N SER A 227 7.18 14.30 6.84
CA SER A 227 7.40 14.42 8.29
C SER A 227 8.83 14.10 8.74
N GLY A 228 9.80 13.95 7.83
CA GLY A 228 11.15 13.52 8.19
C GLY A 228 11.20 12.04 8.58
N ASP A 229 12.22 11.67 9.35
CA ASP A 229 12.36 10.31 9.86
C ASP A 229 11.25 9.97 10.86
N ASN A 230 10.80 8.72 10.86
CA ASN A 230 9.86 8.23 11.86
C ASN A 230 10.55 8.02 13.22
N LEU A 231 9.79 7.61 14.24
CA LEU A 231 10.31 7.38 15.60
C LEU A 231 11.43 6.33 15.69
N ASN A 232 11.63 5.53 14.64
CA ASN A 232 12.67 4.54 14.55
C ASN A 232 13.90 5.00 13.73
N GLY A 233 13.94 6.27 13.33
CA GLY A 233 15.05 6.88 12.63
C GLY A 233 15.16 6.47 11.16
N TYR A 234 14.05 6.18 10.48
CA TYR A 234 14.05 5.95 9.03
C TYR A 234 12.84 6.61 8.35
N GLN A 235 12.97 6.82 7.07
CA GLN A 235 11.93 7.34 6.18
C GLN A 235 11.93 6.57 4.87
N TYR A 236 10.74 6.29 4.34
CA TYR A 236 10.63 5.77 2.97
C TYR A 236 10.99 6.86 1.96
N GLY A 237 11.60 6.47 0.86
CA GLY A 237 11.86 7.37 -0.26
C GLY A 237 10.57 7.80 -1.00
N THR A 238 10.71 8.80 -1.87
CA THR A 238 9.66 9.14 -2.82
C THR A 238 9.37 7.93 -3.72
N SER A 239 8.10 7.59 -3.90
CA SER A 239 7.66 6.57 -4.85
C SER A 239 6.94 7.21 -6.03
N ILE A 240 7.21 6.72 -7.21
CA ILE A 240 6.57 7.12 -8.47
C ILE A 240 6.01 5.85 -9.11
#